data_d8846ad16f112061bba8f5961aab445f
#
_entry.id   d8846ad16f112061bba8f5961aab445f
#
_cell.length_a   1.000
_cell.length_b   1.000
_cell.length_c   1.000
_cell.angle_alpha   90.00
_cell.angle_beta   90.00
_cell.angle_gamma   90.00
#
_symmetry.space_group_name_H-M   'P 1'
#
loop_
_entity.id
_entity.type
_entity.pdbx_description
1 polymer ?
#
loop_
_entity_poly.entity_id
_entity_poly.type
_entity_poly.pdbx_seq_one_letter_code
_entity_poly.pdbx_strand_id
1 'polypeptide(L)'
;MNYPRTGSRYISGDVFEEIPALLRKTGMPLSNPLNRHSVDNAKVTDHHAIIPTGETPSGLSADETTIYQMVVNRFVEAFSLDSEEERMLVRFTDGTNTFTWKACRQISLGWKAVQKGKEVEAEKKEDSDEQILSSLPTLTEGEILPLVDAEITEHKTKPKPLYTEATLLSAMENAGKEVEDAESKKAMAECGIGTPATRANIIETLILRDYIRRDKKAIIPTEKGLAVYDIVKDKKIANAEMTGSWELALAAIEAGMMPSDKFAQGITSYVSTICEELLSLTPEQKSYPVYRCPKCGQQSVGIYAKVAKCRHETCGFHVFREVCGIHLSEDNIRDLISSGRTPILKGLTSKAGKKFNVRLVLGEDYITSFEFENKKGKQRGR
;
A
#
# COMPACT_ATOMS: atom_id res chain seq x y z
N MET A 1 -22.51 18.47 6.79
CA MET A 1 -21.17 18.47 6.14
C MET A 1 -20.52 17.12 6.43
N ASN A 2 -19.99 16.52 5.42
CA ASN A 2 -19.37 15.23 5.57
C ASN A 2 -17.90 15.36 6.00
N TYR A 3 -17.47 14.57 6.97
CA TYR A 3 -16.08 14.59 7.46
C TYR A 3 -15.23 13.59 6.67
N PRO A 4 -14.21 14.03 5.89
CA PRO A 4 -13.50 13.16 4.95
C PRO A 4 -12.50 12.19 5.61
N ARG A 5 -12.23 12.33 6.92
CA ARG A 5 -11.26 11.51 7.67
C ARG A 5 -11.96 10.60 8.65
N THR A 6 -12.69 9.63 8.15
CA THR A 6 -13.39 8.65 8.98
C THR A 6 -13.05 7.22 8.56
N GLY A 7 -12.91 6.32 9.51
CA GLY A 7 -12.87 4.88 9.30
C GLY A 7 -14.24 4.22 9.39
N SER A 8 -15.28 4.98 9.75
CA SER A 8 -16.64 4.45 9.85
C SER A 8 -17.19 4.06 8.49
N ARG A 9 -17.83 2.90 8.44
CA ARG A 9 -18.64 2.42 7.31
C ARG A 9 -20.14 2.51 7.59
N TYR A 10 -20.53 3.12 8.72
CA TYR A 10 -21.89 3.20 9.18
C TYR A 10 -22.41 4.63 9.17
N ILE A 11 -23.72 4.75 8.99
CA ILE A 11 -24.49 5.98 9.17
C ILE A 11 -25.54 5.77 10.25
N SER A 12 -26.02 6.85 10.85
CA SER A 12 -27.13 6.81 11.80
C SER A 12 -28.50 6.77 11.08
N GLY A 13 -29.54 6.42 11.82
CA GLY A 13 -30.90 6.33 11.28
C GLY A 13 -31.46 7.65 10.77
N ASP A 14 -31.12 8.76 11.41
CA ASP A 14 -31.51 10.12 10.98
C ASP A 14 -30.85 10.50 9.65
N VAL A 15 -29.55 10.20 9.49
CA VAL A 15 -28.85 10.39 8.21
C VAL A 15 -29.45 9.51 7.11
N PHE A 16 -29.91 8.29 7.45
CA PHE A 16 -30.56 7.39 6.48
C PHE A 16 -31.83 7.99 5.86
N GLU A 17 -32.59 8.78 6.59
CA GLU A 17 -33.80 9.44 6.06
C GLU A 17 -33.49 10.43 4.91
N GLU A 18 -32.24 10.95 4.86
CA GLU A 18 -31.79 11.85 3.77
C GLU A 18 -31.29 11.09 2.54
N ILE A 19 -30.93 9.80 2.67
CA ILE A 19 -30.30 9.00 1.61
C ILE A 19 -31.15 8.94 0.33
N PRO A 20 -32.49 8.73 0.37
CA PRO A 20 -33.29 8.70 -0.86
C PRO A 20 -33.20 9.98 -1.69
N ALA A 21 -33.11 11.13 -1.02
CA ALA A 21 -33.00 12.42 -1.71
C ALA A 21 -31.57 12.60 -2.32
N LEU A 22 -30.54 12.18 -1.62
CA LEU A 22 -29.16 12.22 -2.10
C LEU A 22 -28.95 11.27 -3.29
N LEU A 23 -29.49 10.06 -3.23
CA LEU A 23 -29.40 9.08 -4.32
C LEU A 23 -30.08 9.60 -5.59
N ARG A 24 -31.25 10.24 -5.50
CA ARG A 24 -31.92 10.85 -6.68
C ARG A 24 -31.04 11.88 -7.38
N LYS A 25 -30.23 12.63 -6.62
CA LYS A 25 -29.29 13.63 -7.18
C LYS A 25 -28.14 12.99 -7.94
N THR A 26 -27.80 11.73 -7.69
CA THR A 26 -26.74 11.02 -8.42
C THR A 26 -27.14 10.66 -9.85
N GLY A 27 -28.43 10.66 -10.16
CA GLY A 27 -28.98 10.21 -11.45
C GLY A 27 -28.88 8.71 -11.71
N MET A 28 -28.47 7.93 -10.69
CA MET A 28 -28.36 6.48 -10.81
C MET A 28 -29.66 5.76 -10.43
N PRO A 29 -29.91 4.54 -10.95
CA PRO A 29 -31.07 3.74 -10.58
C PRO A 29 -31.12 3.50 -9.07
N LEU A 30 -32.30 3.70 -8.48
CA LEU A 30 -32.54 3.45 -7.06
C LEU A 30 -33.05 2.02 -6.86
N SER A 31 -32.49 1.34 -5.89
CA SER A 31 -33.06 0.10 -5.36
C SER A 31 -34.31 0.41 -4.52
N ASN A 32 -35.27 -0.48 -4.54
CA ASN A 32 -36.45 -0.39 -3.68
C ASN A 32 -36.82 -1.80 -3.19
N PRO A 33 -36.75 -2.07 -1.89
CA PRO A 33 -36.29 -1.17 -0.82
C PRO A 33 -34.78 -0.84 -0.90
N LEU A 34 -34.34 0.21 -0.20
CA LEU A 34 -32.91 0.49 -0.01
C LEU A 34 -32.31 -0.48 1.00
N ASN A 35 -31.07 -0.88 0.74
CA ASN A 35 -30.29 -1.69 1.69
C ASN A 35 -29.98 -0.89 2.96
N ARG A 36 -30.03 -1.54 4.12
CA ARG A 36 -29.79 -0.92 5.44
C ARG A 36 -28.59 -1.50 6.17
N HIS A 37 -27.74 -2.29 5.53
CA HIS A 37 -26.57 -2.90 6.17
C HIS A 37 -25.57 -1.88 6.75
N SER A 38 -25.54 -0.67 6.17
CA SER A 38 -24.69 0.43 6.63
C SER A 38 -25.37 1.32 7.70
N VAL A 39 -26.55 0.98 8.20
CA VAL A 39 -27.27 1.78 9.20
C VAL A 39 -27.14 1.13 10.58
N ASP A 40 -26.34 1.77 11.46
CA ASP A 40 -26.16 1.29 12.83
C ASP A 40 -25.72 2.46 13.74
N ASN A 41 -26.63 2.94 14.56
CA ASN A 41 -26.39 4.08 15.46
C ASN A 41 -25.30 3.77 16.51
N ALA A 42 -25.17 2.51 16.94
CA ALA A 42 -24.19 2.14 17.96
C ALA A 42 -22.76 2.10 17.43
N LYS A 43 -22.58 1.99 16.11
CA LYS A 43 -21.29 1.94 15.44
C LYS A 43 -20.86 3.27 14.80
N VAL A 44 -21.67 4.30 14.94
CA VAL A 44 -21.30 5.68 14.59
C VAL A 44 -20.82 6.34 15.88
N THR A 45 -19.51 6.52 15.99
CA THR A 45 -18.88 7.18 17.16
C THR A 45 -18.77 8.69 16.92
N ASP A 46 -17.62 9.15 16.42
CA ASP A 46 -17.36 10.59 16.18
C ASP A 46 -17.92 11.08 14.86
N HIS A 47 -17.79 10.26 13.81
CA HIS A 47 -18.19 10.60 12.44
C HIS A 47 -18.83 9.40 11.73
N HIS A 48 -19.87 9.66 10.96
CA HIS A 48 -20.47 8.66 10.09
C HIS A 48 -19.62 8.39 8.83
N ALA A 49 -19.99 7.37 8.05
CA ALA A 49 -19.36 7.07 6.76
C ALA A 49 -19.40 8.26 5.80
N ILE A 50 -18.45 8.28 4.84
CA ILE A 50 -18.42 9.32 3.80
C ILE A 50 -19.61 9.16 2.87
N ILE A 51 -20.40 10.23 2.75
CA ILE A 51 -21.52 10.33 1.82
C ILE A 51 -21.40 11.62 0.98
N PRO A 52 -21.92 11.65 -0.26
CA PRO A 52 -22.03 12.89 -1.04
C PRO A 52 -22.87 13.94 -0.33
N THR A 53 -22.54 15.22 -0.47
CA THR A 53 -23.35 16.33 0.07
C THR A 53 -24.57 16.66 -0.78
N GLY A 54 -24.65 16.07 -1.97
CA GLY A 54 -25.68 16.37 -2.97
C GLY A 54 -25.42 17.62 -3.81
N GLU A 55 -24.29 18.29 -3.59
CA GLU A 55 -23.82 19.37 -4.45
C GLU A 55 -23.11 18.78 -5.68
N THR A 56 -23.35 19.37 -6.84
CA THR A 56 -22.63 18.98 -8.07
C THR A 56 -21.30 19.72 -8.11
N PRO A 57 -20.16 19.02 -8.04
CA PRO A 57 -18.88 19.70 -8.08
C PRO A 57 -18.61 20.32 -9.45
N SER A 58 -17.91 21.44 -9.50
CA SER A 58 -17.46 22.10 -10.72
C SER A 58 -15.97 22.38 -10.68
N GLY A 59 -15.32 22.37 -11.84
CA GLY A 59 -13.90 22.72 -11.95
C GLY A 59 -12.92 21.68 -11.42
N LEU A 60 -13.36 20.43 -11.27
CA LEU A 60 -12.49 19.33 -10.83
C LEU A 60 -11.45 18.96 -11.88
N SER A 61 -10.25 18.63 -11.44
CA SER A 61 -9.24 17.94 -12.26
C SER A 61 -9.70 16.52 -12.60
N ALA A 62 -8.99 15.84 -13.51
CA ALA A 62 -9.31 14.46 -13.88
C ALA A 62 -9.23 13.50 -12.68
N ASP A 63 -8.21 13.66 -11.83
CA ASP A 63 -8.02 12.82 -10.64
C ASP A 63 -9.10 13.06 -9.58
N GLU A 64 -9.44 14.33 -9.32
CA GLU A 64 -10.52 14.68 -8.41
C GLU A 64 -11.88 14.17 -8.90
N THR A 65 -12.15 14.25 -10.21
CA THR A 65 -13.35 13.67 -10.83
C THR A 65 -13.41 12.17 -10.62
N THR A 66 -12.28 11.48 -10.78
CA THR A 66 -12.19 10.03 -10.57
C THR A 66 -12.50 9.67 -9.13
N ILE A 67 -11.88 10.35 -8.16
CA ILE A 67 -12.11 10.12 -6.72
C ILE A 67 -13.59 10.42 -6.37
N TYR A 68 -14.13 11.54 -6.84
CA TYR A 68 -15.53 11.87 -6.62
C TYR A 68 -16.46 10.78 -7.13
N GLN A 69 -16.24 10.30 -8.36
CA GLN A 69 -17.04 9.22 -8.96
C GLN A 69 -16.92 7.91 -8.18
N MET A 70 -15.71 7.59 -7.66
CA MET A 70 -15.52 6.41 -6.79
C MET A 70 -16.37 6.52 -5.52
N VAL A 71 -16.39 7.70 -4.88
CA VAL A 71 -17.20 7.94 -3.68
C VAL A 71 -18.70 7.81 -4.00
N VAL A 72 -19.16 8.41 -5.10
CA VAL A 72 -20.57 8.33 -5.55
C VAL A 72 -20.95 6.87 -5.86
N ASN A 73 -20.13 6.15 -6.60
CA ASN A 73 -20.40 4.75 -6.92
C ASN A 73 -20.51 3.91 -5.64
N ARG A 74 -19.55 4.07 -4.71
CA ARG A 74 -19.56 3.34 -3.44
C ARG A 74 -20.77 3.68 -2.58
N PHE A 75 -21.20 4.95 -2.59
CA PHE A 75 -22.42 5.38 -1.93
C PHE A 75 -23.66 4.70 -2.49
N VAL A 76 -23.80 4.64 -3.83
CA VAL A 76 -24.91 3.96 -4.47
C VAL A 76 -24.88 2.45 -4.22
N GLU A 77 -23.71 1.83 -4.30
CA GLU A 77 -23.51 0.40 -3.97
C GLU A 77 -24.00 0.06 -2.57
N ALA A 78 -23.64 0.88 -1.57
CA ALA A 78 -23.97 0.64 -0.17
C ALA A 78 -25.48 0.57 0.12
N PHE A 79 -26.31 1.23 -0.70
CA PHE A 79 -27.76 1.24 -0.55
C PHE A 79 -28.49 0.46 -1.65
N SER A 80 -27.74 -0.18 -2.56
CA SER A 80 -28.28 -1.11 -3.55
C SER A 80 -28.64 -2.46 -2.92
N LEU A 81 -29.47 -3.24 -3.61
CA LEU A 81 -29.77 -4.61 -3.20
C LEU A 81 -28.51 -5.48 -3.20
N ASP A 82 -28.55 -6.57 -2.45
CA ASP A 82 -27.47 -7.53 -2.40
C ASP A 82 -27.26 -8.20 -3.77
N SER A 83 -26.02 -8.56 -4.04
CA SER A 83 -25.67 -9.43 -5.16
C SER A 83 -25.94 -10.87 -4.76
N GLU A 84 -26.65 -11.61 -5.59
CA GLU A 84 -27.01 -13.01 -5.34
C GLU A 84 -26.26 -13.92 -6.32
N GLU A 85 -25.58 -14.90 -5.77
CA GLU A 85 -24.84 -15.94 -6.50
C GLU A 85 -25.27 -17.32 -6.04
N GLU A 86 -25.48 -18.22 -6.98
CA GLU A 86 -25.65 -19.62 -6.70
C GLU A 86 -24.31 -20.32 -6.88
N ARG A 87 -23.87 -21.07 -5.89
CA ARG A 87 -22.59 -21.78 -5.90
C ARG A 87 -22.82 -23.28 -5.76
N MET A 88 -22.12 -24.04 -6.60
CA MET A 88 -22.14 -25.49 -6.59
C MET A 88 -20.77 -26.03 -6.25
N LEU A 89 -20.72 -26.92 -5.26
CA LEU A 89 -19.56 -27.70 -4.90
C LEU A 89 -19.86 -29.18 -5.12
N VAL A 90 -19.19 -29.79 -6.07
CA VAL A 90 -19.35 -31.21 -6.36
C VAL A 90 -18.09 -31.96 -5.97
N ARG A 91 -18.26 -33.10 -5.34
CA ARG A 91 -17.18 -34.05 -5.02
C ARG A 91 -17.43 -35.34 -5.79
N PHE A 92 -16.48 -35.74 -6.59
CA PHE A 92 -16.47 -37.00 -7.31
C PHE A 92 -15.48 -37.95 -6.64
N THR A 93 -15.77 -39.22 -6.61
CA THR A 93 -14.84 -40.25 -6.12
C THR A 93 -14.81 -41.44 -7.07
N ASP A 94 -13.60 -41.98 -7.26
CA ASP A 94 -13.39 -43.29 -7.93
C ASP A 94 -13.26 -44.44 -6.93
N GLY A 95 -13.57 -44.19 -5.62
CA GLY A 95 -13.38 -45.12 -4.53
C GLY A 95 -12.02 -44.98 -3.83
N THR A 96 -11.03 -44.40 -4.47
CA THR A 96 -9.67 -44.17 -3.91
C THR A 96 -9.35 -42.69 -3.79
N ASN A 97 -9.65 -41.89 -4.82
CA ASN A 97 -9.38 -40.49 -4.91
C ASN A 97 -10.65 -39.66 -4.84
N THR A 98 -10.52 -38.42 -4.36
CA THR A 98 -11.63 -37.45 -4.34
C THR A 98 -11.25 -36.25 -5.20
N PHE A 99 -12.09 -35.95 -6.16
CA PHE A 99 -11.97 -34.77 -7.03
C PHE A 99 -13.03 -33.76 -6.62
N THR A 100 -12.68 -32.49 -6.65
CA THR A 100 -13.60 -31.41 -6.30
C THR A 100 -13.77 -30.47 -7.46
N TRP A 101 -15.01 -30.16 -7.81
CA TRP A 101 -15.35 -29.16 -8.79
C TRP A 101 -16.20 -28.06 -8.16
N LYS A 102 -15.89 -26.82 -8.49
CA LYS A 102 -16.59 -25.63 -8.00
C LYS A 102 -17.07 -24.80 -9.17
N ALA A 103 -18.32 -24.41 -9.13
CA ALA A 103 -18.89 -23.49 -10.08
C ALA A 103 -19.81 -22.48 -9.40
N CYS A 104 -19.97 -21.33 -10.00
CA CYS A 104 -20.96 -20.35 -9.57
C CYS A 104 -21.67 -19.74 -10.79
N ARG A 105 -22.91 -19.27 -10.55
CA ARG A 105 -23.64 -18.42 -11.48
C ARG A 105 -24.17 -17.18 -10.76
N GLN A 106 -24.19 -16.07 -11.46
CA GLN A 106 -24.78 -14.84 -10.98
C GLN A 106 -26.30 -14.91 -11.17
N ILE A 107 -27.07 -14.81 -10.09
CA ILE A 107 -28.54 -14.74 -10.11
C ILE A 107 -28.97 -13.28 -10.28
N SER A 108 -28.47 -12.40 -9.39
CA SER A 108 -28.75 -10.99 -9.41
C SER A 108 -27.46 -10.20 -9.19
N LEU A 109 -27.22 -9.19 -10.01
CA LEU A 109 -26.04 -8.34 -9.88
C LEU A 109 -26.10 -7.47 -8.63
N GLY A 110 -27.29 -7.05 -8.20
CA GLY A 110 -27.44 -6.16 -7.07
C GLY A 110 -26.49 -4.95 -7.16
N TRP A 111 -25.77 -4.68 -6.08
CA TRP A 111 -24.81 -3.57 -6.01
C TRP A 111 -23.68 -3.64 -7.07
N LYS A 112 -23.34 -4.82 -7.58
CA LYS A 112 -22.32 -4.99 -8.64
C LYS A 112 -22.74 -4.31 -9.96
N ALA A 113 -24.04 -4.06 -10.16
CA ALA A 113 -24.53 -3.38 -11.35
C ALA A 113 -24.09 -1.91 -11.44
N VAL A 114 -23.74 -1.29 -10.31
CA VAL A 114 -23.24 0.09 -10.25
C VAL A 114 -21.88 0.23 -10.95
N GLN A 115 -21.07 -0.83 -10.94
CA GLN A 115 -19.74 -0.84 -11.55
C GLN A 115 -19.75 -1.14 -13.05
N LYS A 116 -20.92 -1.35 -13.67
CA LYS A 116 -21.09 -1.65 -15.10
C LYS A 116 -20.74 -0.47 -16.02
N GLY A 117 -19.52 -0.06 -16.04
CA GLY A 117 -18.92 0.86 -17.00
C GLY A 117 -17.42 0.65 -17.13
N LYS A 118 -16.83 -0.05 -16.18
CA LYS A 118 -15.55 -0.74 -16.32
C LYS A 118 -15.93 -2.19 -16.50
N GLU A 119 -15.50 -2.81 -17.60
CA GLU A 119 -15.53 -4.26 -17.70
C GLU A 119 -15.11 -4.76 -16.34
N VAL A 120 -16.03 -5.41 -15.63
CA VAL A 120 -15.64 -6.31 -14.57
C VAL A 120 -14.89 -7.38 -15.34
N GLU A 121 -13.61 -7.12 -15.66
CA GLU A 121 -12.66 -8.19 -15.67
C GLU A 121 -12.95 -8.80 -14.31
N ALA A 122 -13.75 -9.88 -14.35
CA ALA A 122 -13.86 -10.77 -13.24
C ALA A 122 -12.41 -10.87 -12.81
N GLU A 123 -12.09 -10.33 -11.61
CA GLU A 123 -10.81 -10.64 -11.00
C GLU A 123 -10.79 -12.15 -11.09
N LYS A 124 -10.18 -12.66 -12.17
CA LYS A 124 -9.70 -14.01 -12.22
C LYS A 124 -8.73 -14.01 -11.07
N LYS A 125 -9.23 -14.39 -9.90
CA LYS A 125 -8.37 -14.89 -8.87
C LYS A 125 -7.67 -16.03 -9.58
N GLU A 126 -6.44 -15.75 -10.04
CA GLU A 126 -5.61 -16.72 -10.76
C GLU A 126 -5.46 -18.04 -10.00
N ASP A 127 -5.93 -18.09 -8.75
CA ASP A 127 -5.95 -19.23 -7.86
C ASP A 127 -7.36 -19.75 -7.50
N SER A 128 -8.45 -19.29 -8.13
CA SER A 128 -9.76 -19.88 -7.86
C SER A 128 -10.09 -20.91 -8.93
N ASP A 129 -10.06 -22.18 -8.55
CA ASP A 129 -10.59 -23.32 -9.36
C ASP A 129 -12.11 -23.22 -9.61
N GLU A 130 -12.74 -22.09 -9.30
CA GLU A 130 -14.19 -21.88 -9.43
C GLU A 130 -14.54 -21.35 -10.82
N GLN A 131 -15.39 -22.11 -11.54
CA GLN A 131 -15.86 -21.74 -12.86
C GLN A 131 -17.11 -20.86 -12.80
N ILE A 132 -17.13 -19.77 -13.56
CA ILE A 132 -18.32 -18.93 -13.71
C ILE A 132 -19.13 -19.42 -14.90
N LEU A 133 -20.35 -19.86 -14.64
CA LEU A 133 -21.24 -20.45 -15.65
C LEU A 133 -22.53 -19.61 -15.79
N SER A 134 -23.13 -19.66 -16.96
CA SER A 134 -24.47 -19.08 -17.21
C SER A 134 -25.59 -19.89 -16.55
N SER A 135 -25.39 -21.21 -16.44
CA SER A 135 -26.29 -22.14 -15.75
C SER A 135 -25.48 -23.23 -15.06
N LEU A 136 -25.91 -23.65 -13.88
CA LEU A 136 -25.32 -24.80 -13.19
C LEU A 136 -25.96 -26.10 -13.67
N PRO A 137 -25.18 -27.19 -13.82
CA PRO A 137 -25.73 -28.49 -14.19
C PRO A 137 -26.61 -29.05 -13.04
N THR A 138 -27.60 -29.84 -13.40
CA THR A 138 -28.39 -30.59 -12.41
C THR A 138 -27.71 -31.93 -12.19
N LEU A 139 -27.17 -32.14 -11.00
CA LEU A 139 -26.51 -33.37 -10.57
C LEU A 139 -27.24 -33.96 -9.37
N THR A 140 -27.29 -35.28 -9.29
CA THR A 140 -27.93 -35.98 -8.18
C THR A 140 -26.86 -36.71 -7.35
N GLU A 141 -27.03 -36.70 -6.01
CA GLU A 141 -26.11 -37.42 -5.14
C GLU A 141 -26.13 -38.92 -5.47
N GLY A 142 -24.96 -39.53 -5.61
CA GLY A 142 -24.81 -40.94 -6.01
C GLY A 142 -24.89 -41.17 -7.52
N GLU A 143 -25.04 -40.15 -8.35
CA GLU A 143 -25.01 -40.27 -9.79
C GLU A 143 -23.64 -40.74 -10.28
N ILE A 144 -23.64 -41.72 -11.19
CA ILE A 144 -22.41 -42.25 -11.78
C ILE A 144 -22.18 -41.56 -13.12
N LEU A 145 -21.09 -40.84 -13.21
CA LEU A 145 -20.67 -40.14 -14.42
C LEU A 145 -19.50 -40.87 -15.08
N PRO A 146 -19.47 -40.99 -16.44
CA PRO A 146 -18.34 -41.52 -17.11
C PRO A 146 -17.15 -40.58 -17.09
N LEU A 147 -15.96 -41.06 -16.74
CA LEU A 147 -14.72 -40.33 -16.94
C LEU A 147 -14.39 -40.28 -18.42
N VAL A 148 -14.33 -39.07 -18.98
CA VAL A 148 -14.06 -38.87 -20.42
C VAL A 148 -12.58 -38.67 -20.64
N ASP A 149 -11.93 -37.89 -19.79
CA ASP A 149 -10.51 -37.59 -19.88
C ASP A 149 -9.94 -37.20 -18.53
N ALA A 150 -8.63 -37.37 -18.33
CA ALA A 150 -7.91 -36.99 -17.15
C ALA A 150 -6.51 -36.48 -17.52
N GLU A 151 -6.20 -35.25 -17.06
CA GLU A 151 -4.89 -34.64 -17.27
C GLU A 151 -4.24 -34.36 -15.92
N ILE A 152 -2.94 -34.65 -15.84
CA ILE A 152 -2.12 -34.24 -14.66
C ILE A 152 -1.36 -33.00 -15.03
N THR A 153 -1.67 -31.90 -14.33
CA THR A 153 -0.96 -30.63 -14.50
C THR A 153 -0.04 -30.37 -13.33
N GLU A 154 1.18 -29.95 -13.62
CA GLU A 154 2.15 -29.56 -12.60
C GLU A 154 2.08 -28.04 -12.35
N HIS A 155 1.83 -27.64 -11.12
CA HIS A 155 1.83 -26.24 -10.72
C HIS A 155 2.90 -25.98 -9.66
N LYS A 156 3.59 -24.84 -9.79
CA LYS A 156 4.55 -24.37 -8.78
C LYS A 156 3.90 -23.28 -7.96
N THR A 157 4.00 -23.41 -6.64
CA THR A 157 3.57 -22.35 -5.73
C THR A 157 4.38 -21.07 -5.99
N LYS A 158 3.70 -19.95 -6.04
CA LYS A 158 4.33 -18.62 -6.15
C LYS A 158 4.38 -17.97 -4.78
N PRO A 159 5.45 -17.20 -4.45
CA PRO A 159 5.47 -16.42 -3.23
C PRO A 159 4.36 -15.36 -3.27
N LYS A 160 3.95 -14.88 -2.10
CA LYS A 160 3.02 -13.75 -2.02
C LYS A 160 3.59 -12.55 -2.80
N PRO A 161 2.76 -11.79 -3.53
CA PRO A 161 3.22 -10.60 -4.23
C PRO A 161 3.74 -9.55 -3.23
N LEU A 162 4.65 -8.71 -3.69
CA LEU A 162 5.11 -7.56 -2.91
C LEU A 162 3.93 -6.61 -2.61
N TYR A 163 4.01 -5.92 -1.49
CA TYR A 163 3.00 -4.93 -1.15
C TYR A 163 2.96 -3.80 -2.19
N THR A 164 1.76 -3.38 -2.53
CA THR A 164 1.47 -2.08 -3.14
C THR A 164 1.10 -1.09 -2.02
N GLU A 165 0.99 0.20 -2.30
CA GLU A 165 0.51 1.15 -1.30
C GLU A 165 -0.87 0.78 -0.76
N ALA A 166 -1.79 0.37 -1.65
CA ALA A 166 -3.14 -0.05 -1.26
C ALA A 166 -3.13 -1.29 -0.36
N THR A 167 -2.35 -2.32 -0.72
CA THR A 167 -2.27 -3.54 0.10
C THR A 167 -1.51 -3.32 1.41
N LEU A 168 -0.54 -2.40 1.44
CA LEU A 168 0.16 -2.01 2.67
C LEU A 168 -0.78 -1.24 3.61
N LEU A 169 -1.57 -0.28 3.09
CA LEU A 169 -2.60 0.40 3.87
C LEU A 169 -3.61 -0.58 4.46
N SER A 170 -4.06 -1.56 3.65
CA SER A 170 -4.96 -2.61 4.12
C SER A 170 -4.31 -3.51 5.19
N ALA A 171 -3.01 -3.83 5.06
CA ALA A 171 -2.28 -4.58 6.08
C ALA A 171 -2.15 -3.79 7.39
N MET A 172 -1.87 -2.49 7.32
CA MET A 172 -1.83 -1.62 8.50
C MET A 172 -3.20 -1.55 9.20
N GLU A 173 -4.29 -1.44 8.44
CA GLU A 173 -5.65 -1.45 8.97
C GLU A 173 -6.01 -2.78 9.64
N ASN A 174 -5.57 -3.89 9.07
CA ASN A 174 -5.87 -5.24 9.55
C ASN A 174 -4.75 -5.85 10.41
N ALA A 175 -3.81 -5.06 10.90
CA ALA A 175 -2.65 -5.56 11.65
C ALA A 175 -3.02 -6.38 12.89
N GLY A 176 -4.18 -6.12 13.50
CA GLY A 176 -4.71 -6.91 14.60
C GLY A 176 -4.98 -8.39 14.27
N LYS A 177 -5.11 -8.76 12.98
CA LYS A 177 -5.32 -10.17 12.59
C LYS A 177 -4.09 -11.04 12.83
N GLU A 178 -2.90 -10.45 12.89
CA GLU A 178 -1.62 -11.11 13.12
C GLU A 178 -1.27 -11.23 14.61
N VAL A 179 -2.05 -10.59 15.50
CA VAL A 179 -1.86 -10.64 16.94
C VAL A 179 -2.45 -11.95 17.48
N GLU A 180 -1.66 -12.69 18.27
CA GLU A 180 -2.07 -13.98 18.84
C GLU A 180 -2.95 -13.80 20.08
N ASP A 181 -2.65 -12.84 20.94
CA ASP A 181 -3.43 -12.56 22.15
C ASP A 181 -4.83 -12.05 21.81
N ALA A 182 -5.86 -12.71 22.34
CA ALA A 182 -7.25 -12.45 21.98
C ALA A 182 -7.74 -11.05 22.38
N GLU A 183 -7.29 -10.51 23.51
CA GLU A 183 -7.69 -9.17 24.00
C GLU A 183 -6.99 -8.07 23.18
N SER A 184 -5.69 -8.19 23.00
CA SER A 184 -4.90 -7.28 22.14
C SER A 184 -5.39 -7.34 20.68
N LYS A 185 -5.74 -8.51 20.18
CA LYS A 185 -6.33 -8.70 18.85
C LYS A 185 -7.65 -7.95 18.70
N LYS A 186 -8.51 -7.99 19.72
CA LYS A 186 -9.79 -7.28 19.71
C LYS A 186 -9.56 -5.76 19.73
N ALA A 187 -8.65 -5.26 20.57
CA ALA A 187 -8.31 -3.85 20.62
C ALA A 187 -7.72 -3.34 19.28
N MET A 188 -6.82 -4.13 18.67
CA MET A 188 -6.22 -3.81 17.38
C MET A 188 -7.19 -3.93 16.21
N ALA A 189 -8.27 -4.71 16.32
CA ALA A 189 -9.25 -4.87 15.25
C ALA A 189 -10.02 -3.56 14.95
N GLU A 190 -10.10 -2.66 15.92
CA GLU A 190 -10.81 -1.39 15.78
C GLU A 190 -9.89 -0.24 15.31
N CYS A 191 -8.59 -0.29 15.62
CA CYS A 191 -7.66 0.81 15.30
C CYS A 191 -6.58 0.46 14.28
N GLY A 192 -6.07 -0.77 14.27
CA GLY A 192 -4.93 -1.17 13.43
C GLY A 192 -3.64 -0.40 13.79
N ILE A 193 -2.71 -0.30 12.83
CA ILE A 193 -1.51 0.54 12.93
C ILE A 193 -1.79 1.88 12.26
N GLY A 194 -1.72 2.95 13.05
CA GLY A 194 -2.08 4.30 12.61
C GLY A 194 -3.58 4.46 12.36
N THR A 195 -4.01 5.68 12.18
CA THR A 195 -5.40 6.04 11.86
C THR A 195 -5.57 6.25 10.34
N PRO A 196 -6.79 6.28 9.80
CA PRO A 196 -7.03 6.65 8.40
C PRO A 196 -6.36 7.97 7.99
N ALA A 197 -6.22 8.92 8.94
CA ALA A 197 -5.58 10.20 8.69
C ALA A 197 -4.04 10.14 8.66
N THR A 198 -3.42 9.17 9.31
CA THR A 198 -1.97 9.12 9.52
C THR A 198 -1.25 8.05 8.71
N ARG A 199 -1.93 6.96 8.29
CA ARG A 199 -1.31 5.83 7.57
C ARG A 199 -0.55 6.25 6.32
N ALA A 200 -1.16 7.10 5.48
CA ALA A 200 -0.49 7.57 4.27
C ALA A 200 0.79 8.35 4.60
N ASN A 201 0.74 9.23 5.58
CA ASN A 201 1.91 10.00 6.01
C ASN A 201 3.01 9.13 6.64
N ILE A 202 2.66 8.03 7.29
CA ILE A 202 3.63 7.04 7.79
C ILE A 202 4.39 6.43 6.62
N ILE A 203 3.69 5.98 5.57
CA ILE A 203 4.31 5.41 4.36
C ILE A 203 5.23 6.45 3.69
N GLU A 204 4.76 7.68 3.49
CA GLU A 204 5.57 8.75 2.91
C GLU A 204 6.81 9.06 3.76
N THR A 205 6.69 9.02 5.09
CA THR A 205 7.82 9.21 6.00
C THR A 205 8.87 8.10 5.84
N LEU A 206 8.44 6.85 5.70
CA LEU A 206 9.34 5.73 5.46
C LEU A 206 10.08 5.86 4.12
N ILE A 207 9.38 6.34 3.07
CA ILE A 207 9.98 6.61 1.75
C ILE A 207 10.97 7.78 1.88
N LEU A 208 10.57 8.88 2.50
CA LEU A 208 11.42 10.07 2.68
C LEU A 208 12.70 9.76 3.46
N ARG A 209 12.61 8.85 4.44
CA ARG A 209 13.76 8.38 5.23
C ARG A 209 14.58 7.30 4.54
N ASP A 210 14.19 6.91 3.31
CA ASP A 210 14.85 5.88 2.52
C ASP A 210 14.90 4.50 3.23
N TYR A 211 13.81 4.15 3.92
CA TYR A 211 13.65 2.80 4.47
C TYR A 211 12.93 1.87 3.49
N ILE A 212 12.03 2.42 2.69
CA ILE A 212 11.32 1.75 1.60
C ILE A 212 11.35 2.63 0.36
N ARG A 213 11.17 2.03 -0.80
CA ARG A 213 11.08 2.75 -2.08
C ARG A 213 9.96 2.19 -2.95
N ARG A 214 9.45 3.02 -3.85
CA ARG A 214 8.51 2.60 -4.89
C ARG A 214 9.28 2.00 -6.07
N ASP A 215 8.82 0.83 -6.52
CA ASP A 215 9.25 0.24 -7.78
C ASP A 215 8.00 -0.08 -8.60
N LYS A 216 7.67 0.79 -9.57
CA LYS A 216 6.39 0.79 -10.28
C LYS A 216 5.21 0.88 -9.31
N LYS A 217 4.44 -0.21 -9.15
CA LYS A 217 3.32 -0.30 -8.19
C LYS A 217 3.72 -0.97 -6.87
N ALA A 218 4.89 -1.60 -6.80
CA ALA A 218 5.35 -2.32 -5.61
C ALA A 218 6.11 -1.42 -4.64
N ILE A 219 6.00 -1.74 -3.36
CA ILE A 219 6.82 -1.17 -2.28
C ILE A 219 7.92 -2.18 -1.96
N ILE A 220 9.17 -1.71 -2.00
CA ILE A 220 10.36 -2.54 -1.77
C ILE A 220 11.16 -1.95 -0.60
N PRO A 221 11.61 -2.77 0.36
CA PRO A 221 12.54 -2.32 1.38
C PRO A 221 13.90 -1.97 0.76
N THR A 222 14.56 -0.96 1.29
CA THR A 222 15.93 -0.62 0.95
C THR A 222 16.92 -1.38 1.85
N GLU A 223 18.21 -1.40 1.50
CA GLU A 223 19.25 -1.96 2.37
C GLU A 223 19.26 -1.28 3.75
N LYS A 224 19.04 0.04 3.78
CA LYS A 224 18.91 0.79 5.02
C LYS A 224 17.68 0.37 5.83
N GLY A 225 16.55 0.16 5.16
CA GLY A 225 15.32 -0.33 5.79
C GLY A 225 15.50 -1.72 6.39
N LEU A 226 16.14 -2.64 5.65
CA LEU A 226 16.46 -3.96 6.15
C LEU A 226 17.42 -3.93 7.34
N ALA A 227 18.44 -3.06 7.30
CA ALA A 227 19.35 -2.90 8.41
C ALA A 227 18.66 -2.39 9.69
N VAL A 228 17.71 -1.45 9.57
CA VAL A 228 16.91 -1.00 10.71
C VAL A 228 15.97 -2.10 11.19
N TYR A 229 15.34 -2.84 10.27
CA TYR A 229 14.50 -3.98 10.63
C TYR A 229 15.28 -5.04 11.41
N ASP A 230 16.48 -5.40 10.97
CA ASP A 230 17.34 -6.38 11.67
C ASP A 230 17.68 -5.95 13.11
N ILE A 231 17.76 -4.65 13.37
CA ILE A 231 17.99 -4.10 14.70
C ILE A 231 16.75 -4.21 15.60
N VAL A 232 15.56 -3.97 15.01
CA VAL A 232 14.33 -3.79 15.83
C VAL A 232 13.39 -4.99 15.81
N LYS A 233 13.53 -5.96 14.88
CA LYS A 233 12.57 -7.07 14.66
C LYS A 233 12.26 -7.89 15.91
N ASP A 234 13.25 -8.07 16.79
CA ASP A 234 13.12 -8.84 18.02
C ASP A 234 12.81 -7.95 19.25
N LYS A 235 12.54 -6.66 19.02
CA LYS A 235 12.20 -5.70 20.06
C LYS A 235 10.69 -5.51 20.16
N LYS A 236 10.19 -5.29 21.37
CA LYS A 236 8.75 -5.03 21.59
C LYS A 236 8.20 -3.86 20.77
N ILE A 237 9.05 -2.85 20.46
CA ILE A 237 8.65 -1.68 19.66
C ILE A 237 8.23 -2.06 18.22
N ALA A 238 8.72 -3.20 17.71
CA ALA A 238 8.34 -3.69 16.38
C ALA A 238 7.14 -4.64 16.41
N ASN A 239 6.62 -4.96 17.62
CA ASN A 239 5.53 -5.91 17.78
C ASN A 239 4.17 -5.17 17.83
N ALA A 240 3.22 -5.61 17.00
CA ALA A 240 1.85 -5.10 17.01
C ALA A 240 1.12 -5.34 18.35
N GLU A 241 1.46 -6.41 19.09
CA GLU A 241 0.90 -6.70 20.42
C GLU A 241 1.14 -5.58 21.42
N MET A 242 2.29 -4.90 21.36
CA MET A 242 2.56 -3.76 22.21
C MET A 242 1.56 -2.62 21.97
N THR A 243 1.25 -2.34 20.69
CA THR A 243 0.23 -1.34 20.34
C THR A 243 -1.13 -1.75 20.89
N GLY A 244 -1.54 -3.01 20.72
CA GLY A 244 -2.78 -3.54 21.28
C GLY A 244 -2.86 -3.42 22.81
N SER A 245 -1.78 -3.74 23.52
CA SER A 245 -1.70 -3.60 24.96
C SER A 245 -1.84 -2.13 25.44
N TRP A 246 -1.28 -1.21 24.67
CA TRP A 246 -1.41 0.23 24.98
C TRP A 246 -2.81 0.77 24.71
N GLU A 247 -3.46 0.32 23.64
CA GLU A 247 -4.86 0.66 23.35
C GLU A 247 -5.81 0.13 24.45
N LEU A 248 -5.58 -1.11 24.92
CA LEU A 248 -6.32 -1.65 26.07
C LEU A 248 -6.13 -0.82 27.35
N ALA A 249 -4.89 -0.37 27.60
CA ALA A 249 -4.60 0.47 28.76
C ALA A 249 -5.26 1.86 28.65
N LEU A 250 -5.28 2.45 27.44
CA LEU A 250 -5.96 3.71 27.18
C LEU A 250 -7.49 3.57 27.37
N ALA A 251 -8.08 2.51 26.86
CA ALA A 251 -9.50 2.21 27.07
C ALA A 251 -9.83 2.01 28.57
N ALA A 252 -8.94 1.39 29.34
CA ALA A 252 -9.10 1.23 30.78
C ALA A 252 -9.01 2.58 31.54
N ILE A 253 -8.20 3.52 31.05
CA ILE A 253 -8.15 4.90 31.60
C ILE A 253 -9.45 5.62 31.29
N GLU A 254 -9.94 5.54 30.05
CA GLU A 254 -11.21 6.15 29.64
C GLU A 254 -12.39 5.63 30.47
N ALA A 255 -12.40 4.33 30.75
CA ALA A 255 -13.40 3.69 31.61
C ALA A 255 -13.22 3.97 33.11
N GLY A 256 -12.19 4.72 33.51
CA GLY A 256 -11.87 5.02 34.91
C GLY A 256 -11.34 3.82 35.72
N MET A 257 -10.96 2.72 35.05
CA MET A 257 -10.44 1.49 35.66
C MET A 257 -8.93 1.55 35.94
N MET A 258 -8.20 2.46 35.29
CA MET A 258 -6.77 2.63 35.46
C MET A 258 -6.38 4.11 35.58
N PRO A 259 -5.52 4.49 36.56
CA PRO A 259 -4.98 5.84 36.65
C PRO A 259 -4.03 6.14 35.46
N SER A 260 -4.13 7.34 34.89
CA SER A 260 -3.26 7.79 33.79
C SER A 260 -1.78 7.80 34.15
N ASP A 261 -1.44 8.13 35.41
CA ASP A 261 -0.06 8.14 35.90
C ASP A 261 0.61 6.78 35.83
N LYS A 262 -0.13 5.69 36.10
CA LYS A 262 0.38 4.34 36.00
C LYS A 262 0.79 3.99 34.56
N PHE A 263 -0.02 4.42 33.59
CA PHE A 263 0.29 4.26 32.18
C PHE A 263 1.52 5.07 31.76
N ALA A 264 1.60 6.34 32.18
CA ALA A 264 2.74 7.23 31.90
C ALA A 264 4.06 6.66 32.48
N GLN A 265 4.02 6.12 33.72
CA GLN A 265 5.18 5.44 34.33
C GLN A 265 5.60 4.19 33.53
N GLY A 266 4.64 3.40 33.08
CA GLY A 266 4.88 2.24 32.25
C GLY A 266 5.60 2.58 30.93
N ILE A 267 5.12 3.65 30.24
CA ILE A 267 5.79 4.16 29.03
C ILE A 267 7.21 4.65 29.35
N THR A 268 7.38 5.46 30.39
CA THR A 268 8.69 5.99 30.77
C THR A 268 9.69 4.88 31.06
N SER A 269 9.28 3.86 31.82
CA SER A 269 10.12 2.68 32.10
C SER A 269 10.49 1.94 30.82
N TYR A 270 9.52 1.71 29.94
CA TYR A 270 9.76 1.04 28.65
C TYR A 270 10.73 1.83 27.76
N VAL A 271 10.53 3.17 27.65
CA VAL A 271 11.43 4.04 26.88
C VAL A 271 12.86 3.97 27.41
N SER A 272 13.06 4.02 28.74
CA SER A 272 14.40 3.85 29.33
C SER A 272 15.03 2.51 28.94
N THR A 273 14.28 1.42 29.09
CA THR A 273 14.74 0.07 28.73
C THR A 273 15.13 -0.04 27.26
N ILE A 274 14.28 0.39 26.33
CA ILE A 274 14.57 0.28 24.89
C ILE A 274 15.74 1.19 24.47
N CYS A 275 15.90 2.36 25.10
CA CYS A 275 17.04 3.22 24.85
C CYS A 275 18.36 2.55 25.30
N GLU A 276 18.39 1.94 26.47
CA GLU A 276 19.55 1.21 26.96
C GLU A 276 19.88 0.03 26.04
N GLU A 277 18.86 -0.76 25.64
CA GLU A 277 19.04 -1.84 24.71
C GLU A 277 19.62 -1.39 23.35
N LEU A 278 19.07 -0.31 22.78
CA LEU A 278 19.54 0.20 21.48
C LEU A 278 20.93 0.84 21.57
N LEU A 279 21.27 1.50 22.68
CA LEU A 279 22.60 2.08 22.90
C LEU A 279 23.66 1.01 23.16
N SER A 280 23.28 -0.14 23.75
CA SER A 280 24.19 -1.26 23.97
C SER A 280 24.50 -2.04 22.69
N LEU A 281 23.66 -1.92 21.66
CA LEU A 281 23.95 -2.45 20.34
C LEU A 281 25.13 -1.65 19.77
N THR A 282 26.32 -2.21 19.80
CA THR A 282 27.35 -1.80 18.84
C THR A 282 26.80 -2.17 17.46
N PRO A 283 26.45 -1.21 16.59
CA PRO A 283 26.14 -1.57 15.23
C PRO A 283 27.38 -2.34 14.74
N GLU A 284 27.24 -3.62 14.40
CA GLU A 284 28.18 -4.19 13.46
C GLU A 284 28.24 -3.14 12.35
N GLN A 285 29.38 -2.49 12.21
CA GLN A 285 29.60 -1.56 11.11
C GLN A 285 29.49 -2.43 9.86
N LYS A 286 28.24 -2.66 9.38
CA LYS A 286 28.02 -3.03 7.99
C LYS A 286 28.74 -1.93 7.26
N SER A 287 29.93 -2.24 6.82
CA SER A 287 30.76 -1.34 6.03
C SER A 287 29.87 -0.97 4.85
N TYR A 288 29.28 0.23 4.90
CA TYR A 288 28.62 0.76 3.72
C TYR A 288 29.59 0.57 2.57
N PRO A 289 29.16 0.04 1.42
CA PRO A 289 30.06 -0.20 0.33
C PRO A 289 30.84 1.09 0.08
N VAL A 290 32.16 1.00 0.29
CA VAL A 290 33.04 2.14 0.15
C VAL A 290 33.60 2.03 -1.25
N TYR A 291 33.29 2.99 -2.08
CA TYR A 291 33.71 3.01 -3.47
C TYR A 291 35.09 3.66 -3.60
N ARG A 292 35.80 3.28 -4.64
CA ARG A 292 37.12 3.88 -4.95
C ARG A 292 36.93 5.34 -5.36
N CYS A 293 37.60 6.24 -4.68
CA CYS A 293 37.52 7.66 -4.95
C CYS A 293 38.19 7.98 -6.29
N PRO A 294 37.50 8.63 -7.25
CA PRO A 294 38.12 8.97 -8.52
C PRO A 294 39.27 9.99 -8.37
N LYS A 295 39.25 10.84 -7.34
CA LYS A 295 40.24 11.88 -7.10
C LYS A 295 41.48 11.37 -6.39
N CYS A 296 41.37 10.63 -5.29
CA CYS A 296 42.51 10.16 -4.50
C CYS A 296 42.83 8.68 -4.66
N GLY A 297 42.01 7.91 -5.39
CA GLY A 297 42.21 6.49 -5.67
C GLY A 297 41.94 5.54 -4.50
N GLN A 298 41.65 6.04 -3.31
CA GLN A 298 41.40 5.20 -2.13
C GLN A 298 39.96 4.68 -2.06
N GLN A 299 39.75 3.54 -1.43
CA GLN A 299 38.43 2.99 -1.11
C GLN A 299 37.81 3.79 0.05
N SER A 300 37.32 4.96 -0.23
CA SER A 300 36.91 5.93 0.79
C SER A 300 35.65 6.74 0.49
N VAL A 301 34.98 6.52 -0.66
CA VAL A 301 33.75 7.24 -0.97
C VAL A 301 32.54 6.54 -0.38
N GLY A 302 31.89 7.20 0.57
CA GLY A 302 30.59 6.80 1.10
C GLY A 302 29.44 7.53 0.40
N ILE A 303 28.33 6.82 0.12
CA ILE A 303 27.11 7.40 -0.42
C ILE A 303 26.13 7.65 0.75
N TYR A 304 25.75 8.90 0.93
CA TYR A 304 24.83 9.36 1.98
C TYR A 304 23.54 9.87 1.38
N ALA A 305 22.54 10.16 2.19
CA ALA A 305 21.21 10.59 1.73
C ALA A 305 21.27 11.79 0.75
N LYS A 306 22.09 12.80 1.02
CA LYS A 306 22.16 14.04 0.21
C LYS A 306 23.44 14.17 -0.61
N VAL A 307 24.48 13.42 -0.29
CA VAL A 307 25.81 13.59 -0.88
C VAL A 307 26.59 12.29 -0.90
N ALA A 308 27.32 12.03 -1.97
CA ALA A 308 28.40 11.05 -1.98
C ALA A 308 29.72 11.81 -1.76
N LYS A 309 30.52 11.39 -0.79
CA LYS A 309 31.80 12.08 -0.45
C LYS A 309 32.90 11.11 -0.05
N CYS A 310 34.10 11.51 -0.37
CA CYS A 310 35.29 10.84 0.12
C CYS A 310 35.46 11.11 1.62
N ARG A 311 35.80 10.07 2.38
CA ARG A 311 36.03 10.14 3.84
C ARG A 311 37.50 10.52 4.16
N HIS A 312 38.38 10.56 3.15
CA HIS A 312 39.76 10.96 3.33
C HIS A 312 39.84 12.47 3.57
N GLU A 313 40.41 12.87 4.70
CA GLU A 313 40.33 14.25 5.23
C GLU A 313 40.84 15.31 4.27
N THR A 314 41.86 14.99 3.47
CA THR A 314 42.48 15.95 2.53
C THR A 314 41.93 15.91 1.09
N CYS A 315 41.02 14.97 0.78
CA CYS A 315 40.60 14.73 -0.61
C CYS A 315 39.55 15.73 -1.11
N GLY A 316 38.54 16.04 -0.31
CA GLY A 316 37.48 16.99 -0.65
C GLY A 316 36.53 16.57 -1.78
N PHE A 317 36.66 15.34 -2.35
CA PHE A 317 35.75 14.86 -3.39
C PHE A 317 34.33 14.70 -2.83
N HIS A 318 33.35 15.30 -3.54
CA HIS A 318 31.94 15.15 -3.21
C HIS A 318 31.04 15.35 -4.44
N VAL A 319 29.86 14.69 -4.43
CA VAL A 319 28.80 14.81 -5.42
C VAL A 319 27.47 14.92 -4.68
N PHE A 320 26.73 16.00 -4.94
CA PHE A 320 25.38 16.13 -4.39
C PHE A 320 24.40 15.23 -5.14
N ARG A 321 23.49 14.59 -4.40
CA ARG A 321 22.49 13.68 -4.98
C ARG A 321 21.25 14.41 -5.50
N GLU A 322 21.01 15.65 -5.12
CA GLU A 322 19.95 16.50 -5.66
C GLU A 322 20.49 17.31 -6.83
N VAL A 323 20.00 17.04 -8.04
CA VAL A 323 20.43 17.74 -9.26
C VAL A 323 19.22 18.12 -10.10
N CYS A 324 18.97 19.42 -10.26
CA CYS A 324 17.90 19.97 -11.10
C CYS A 324 16.52 19.32 -10.84
N GLY A 325 16.17 19.11 -9.56
CA GLY A 325 14.88 18.58 -9.12
C GLY A 325 14.73 17.07 -9.20
N ILE A 326 15.81 16.32 -9.45
CA ILE A 326 15.83 14.87 -9.34
C ILE A 326 16.83 14.41 -8.29
N HIS A 327 16.53 13.31 -7.62
CA HIS A 327 17.43 12.63 -6.70
C HIS A 327 18.20 11.52 -7.42
N LEU A 328 19.53 11.57 -7.39
CA LEU A 328 20.40 10.55 -7.98
C LEU A 328 20.36 9.27 -7.14
N SER A 329 20.05 8.14 -7.78
CA SER A 329 20.12 6.83 -7.15
C SER A 329 21.56 6.45 -6.79
N GLU A 330 21.75 5.44 -5.97
CA GLU A 330 23.08 4.91 -5.66
C GLU A 330 23.76 4.36 -6.90
N ASP A 331 23.01 3.73 -7.82
CA ASP A 331 23.52 3.25 -9.09
C ASP A 331 24.03 4.40 -9.96
N ASN A 332 23.32 5.53 -10.03
CA ASN A 332 23.78 6.71 -10.75
C ASN A 332 25.10 7.25 -10.18
N ILE A 333 25.22 7.26 -8.85
CA ILE A 333 26.46 7.69 -8.19
C ILE A 333 27.58 6.68 -8.44
N ARG A 334 27.28 5.37 -8.38
CA ARG A 334 28.26 4.31 -8.66
C ARG A 334 28.80 4.43 -10.08
N ASP A 335 27.93 4.59 -11.07
CA ASP A 335 28.32 4.77 -12.47
C ASP A 335 29.18 6.03 -12.65
N LEU A 336 28.78 7.13 -12.01
CA LEU A 336 29.55 8.39 -12.07
C LEU A 336 30.95 8.24 -11.48
N ILE A 337 31.10 7.54 -10.35
CA ILE A 337 32.38 7.33 -9.68
C ILE A 337 33.27 6.34 -10.45
N SER A 338 32.68 5.26 -11.00
CA SER A 338 33.44 4.19 -11.65
C SER A 338 33.77 4.45 -13.10
N SER A 339 32.85 5.05 -13.87
CA SER A 339 32.97 5.28 -15.30
C SER A 339 33.05 6.77 -15.69
N GLY A 340 33.01 7.68 -14.72
CA GLY A 340 33.03 9.12 -14.93
C GLY A 340 31.75 9.71 -15.50
N ARG A 341 30.68 8.91 -15.69
CA ARG A 341 29.42 9.39 -16.28
C ARG A 341 28.21 8.53 -15.82
N THR A 342 27.03 9.18 -15.76
CA THR A 342 25.77 8.47 -15.51
C THR A 342 25.14 7.99 -16.82
N PRO A 343 24.14 7.06 -16.73
CA PRO A 343 23.15 6.90 -17.79
C PRO A 343 22.42 8.22 -18.07
N ILE A 344 21.59 8.25 -19.13
CA ILE A 344 20.76 9.44 -19.41
C ILE A 344 19.74 9.60 -18.29
N LEU A 345 19.86 10.68 -17.57
CA LEU A 345 18.90 11.08 -16.54
C LEU A 345 17.74 11.81 -17.22
N LYS A 346 16.50 11.43 -16.87
CA LYS A 346 15.29 11.96 -17.49
C LYS A 346 14.52 12.85 -16.51
N GLY A 347 13.89 13.91 -17.05
CA GLY A 347 12.96 14.72 -16.27
C GLY A 347 13.61 15.79 -15.38
N LEU A 348 14.87 16.12 -15.57
CA LEU A 348 15.49 17.26 -14.90
C LEU A 348 14.75 18.55 -15.26
N THR A 349 14.65 19.45 -14.29
CA THR A 349 13.96 20.74 -14.47
C THR A 349 14.96 21.88 -14.46
N SER A 350 15.02 22.66 -15.53
CA SER A 350 15.88 23.86 -15.62
C SER A 350 15.35 24.98 -14.70
N LYS A 351 16.16 25.98 -14.43
CA LYS A 351 15.74 27.19 -13.70
C LYS A 351 14.55 27.92 -14.35
N ALA A 352 14.32 27.71 -15.66
CA ALA A 352 13.17 28.26 -16.39
C ALA A 352 11.97 27.30 -16.44
N GLY A 353 11.94 26.24 -15.61
CA GLY A 353 10.83 25.28 -15.53
C GLY A 353 10.73 24.28 -16.69
N LYS A 354 11.67 24.28 -17.64
CA LYS A 354 11.66 23.36 -18.79
C LYS A 354 12.29 22.02 -18.40
N LYS A 355 11.62 20.92 -18.73
CA LYS A 355 12.15 19.56 -18.54
C LYS A 355 13.16 19.23 -19.64
N PHE A 356 14.26 18.55 -19.25
CA PHE A 356 15.30 18.10 -20.15
C PHE A 356 15.91 16.78 -19.69
N ASN A 357 16.60 16.12 -20.62
CA ASN A 357 17.30 14.86 -20.35
C ASN A 357 18.79 15.09 -20.62
N VAL A 358 19.67 14.57 -19.76
CA VAL A 358 21.08 14.81 -19.80
C VAL A 358 21.85 13.72 -19.08
N ARG A 359 23.14 13.55 -19.40
CA ARG A 359 24.05 12.75 -18.55
C ARG A 359 24.82 13.70 -17.65
N LEU A 360 25.11 13.22 -16.45
CA LEU A 360 26.14 13.85 -15.63
C LEU A 360 27.46 13.20 -15.95
N VAL A 361 28.48 14.02 -16.14
CA VAL A 361 29.85 13.58 -16.33
C VAL A 361 30.78 14.25 -15.31
N LEU A 362 31.79 13.53 -14.90
CA LEU A 362 32.81 14.00 -13.98
C LEU A 362 33.97 14.62 -14.83
N GLY A 363 34.21 15.90 -14.63
CA GLY A 363 35.31 16.59 -15.29
C GLY A 363 36.71 16.21 -14.75
N GLU A 364 37.76 16.67 -15.36
CA GLU A 364 39.16 16.47 -14.90
C GLU A 364 39.40 17.08 -13.52
N ASP A 365 38.65 18.10 -13.17
CA ASP A 365 38.61 18.75 -11.85
C ASP A 365 37.77 17.98 -10.79
N TYR A 366 37.19 16.83 -11.17
CA TYR A 366 36.27 16.03 -10.35
C TYR A 366 34.97 16.77 -9.99
N ILE A 367 34.60 17.79 -10.74
CA ILE A 367 33.32 18.49 -10.63
C ILE A 367 32.33 17.89 -11.65
N THR A 368 31.07 17.78 -11.26
CA THR A 368 30.01 17.27 -12.15
C THR A 368 29.54 18.33 -13.12
N SER A 369 29.44 17.97 -14.40
CA SER A 369 28.91 18.80 -15.49
C SER A 369 27.84 18.05 -16.29
N PHE A 370 27.12 18.77 -17.17
CA PHE A 370 26.06 18.22 -18.01
C PHE A 370 26.59 17.91 -19.42
N GLU A 371 26.39 16.67 -19.87
CA GLU A 371 26.61 16.23 -21.23
C GLU A 371 25.27 16.01 -21.93
N PHE A 372 24.94 16.87 -22.89
CA PHE A 372 23.71 16.77 -23.70
C PHE A 372 23.93 15.86 -24.91
N GLU A 373 22.94 15.01 -25.22
CA GLU A 373 22.96 14.22 -26.44
C GLU A 373 22.96 15.18 -27.68
N ASN A 374 24.00 15.14 -28.46
CA ASN A 374 24.01 15.77 -29.80
C ASN A 374 23.00 15.01 -30.67
N LYS A 375 21.82 15.60 -30.94
CA LYS A 375 20.95 15.16 -32.01
C LYS A 375 21.72 15.33 -33.33
N LYS A 376 22.36 14.26 -33.80
CA LYS A 376 22.91 14.23 -35.18
C LYS A 376 21.77 14.64 -36.11
N GLY A 377 21.99 15.77 -36.83
CA GLY A 377 21.03 16.33 -37.76
C GLY A 377 20.57 15.28 -38.76
N LYS A 378 19.24 15.14 -38.92
CA LYS A 378 18.69 14.53 -40.13
C LYS A 378 19.19 15.34 -41.31
N GLN A 379 20.19 14.83 -42.05
CA GLN A 379 20.46 15.26 -43.40
C GLN A 379 19.14 15.10 -44.17
N ARG A 380 18.55 16.23 -44.55
CA ARG A 380 17.56 16.27 -45.61
C ARG A 380 18.32 15.97 -46.91
N GLY A 381 18.23 14.75 -47.40
CA GLY A 381 18.56 14.41 -48.77
C GLY A 381 17.62 15.21 -49.69
N ARG A 382 18.22 15.84 -50.64
CA ARG A 382 17.58 16.45 -51.82
C ARG A 382 17.00 15.35 -52.71
#